data_f8d63e6c162e49715f422867dac36a48
#
_entry.id   f8d63e6c162e49715f422867dac36a48
#
_cell.length_a   1.000
_cell.length_b   1.000
_cell.length_c   1.000
_cell.angle_alpha   90.00
_cell.angle_beta   90.00
_cell.angle_gamma   90.00
#
_symmetry.space_group_name_H-M   'P 1'
#
loop_
_entity.id
_entity.type
_entity.pdbx_description
1 polymer ?
#
loop_
_entity_poly.entity_id
_entity_poly.type
_entity_poly.pdbx_seq_one_letter_code
_entity_poly.pdbx_strand_id
1 'polypeptide(L)'
;MLIALVLVLGELVDPAQQRWWGAHSLTTDTVSGLLVLLITVLVVNQLLSRRQARQRGHAVAAQAAIMAAQGARATKAVMALIDGSGDRGAASDGFQTYMMVLLVGAPVLINDPVARHFLEQAQYLGGIMGQTLAKVDKSKHGEAVRSDELNDAVKQLQTAAAPILPLLSPEIRDSIQRIGGTAEE
;
A
#
# COMPACT_ATOMS: atom_id res chain seq x y z
N MET A 1 17.51 -13.20 -22.54
CA MET A 1 17.01 -12.44 -23.70
C MET A 1 18.14 -11.94 -24.62
N LEU A 2 19.22 -11.35 -24.14
CA LEU A 2 20.36 -10.86 -24.92
C LEU A 2 21.05 -12.00 -25.73
N ILE A 3 21.20 -13.17 -25.15
CA ILE A 3 21.81 -14.35 -25.80
C ILE A 3 21.00 -14.83 -27.00
N ALA A 4 19.66 -14.84 -26.90
CA ALA A 4 18.77 -15.22 -28.00
C ALA A 4 18.83 -14.20 -29.16
N LEU A 5 18.96 -12.91 -28.84
CA LEU A 5 19.14 -11.86 -29.82
C LEU A 5 20.49 -11.98 -30.55
N VAL A 6 21.56 -12.29 -29.84
CA VAL A 6 22.90 -12.48 -30.41
C VAL A 6 22.94 -13.73 -31.31
N LEU A 7 22.27 -14.82 -30.92
CA LEU A 7 22.17 -16.03 -31.73
C LEU A 7 21.40 -15.77 -33.04
N VAL A 8 20.26 -15.07 -32.97
CA VAL A 8 19.47 -14.71 -34.15
C VAL A 8 20.24 -13.76 -35.09
N LEU A 9 20.97 -12.78 -34.53
CA LEU A 9 21.84 -11.89 -35.31
C LEU A 9 23.04 -12.62 -35.89
N GLY A 10 23.60 -13.63 -35.19
CA GLY A 10 24.70 -14.46 -35.68
C GLY A 10 24.29 -15.34 -36.84
N GLU A 11 23.10 -15.92 -36.82
CA GLU A 11 22.55 -16.72 -37.92
C GLU A 11 22.22 -15.88 -39.18
N LEU A 12 21.87 -14.59 -39.01
CA LEU A 12 21.58 -13.68 -40.13
C LEU A 12 22.82 -13.26 -40.94
N VAL A 13 24.04 -13.53 -40.44
CA VAL A 13 25.31 -13.14 -41.08
C VAL A 13 25.85 -14.25 -41.99
N ASP A 14 25.32 -15.49 -41.96
CA ASP A 14 25.78 -16.58 -42.82
C ASP A 14 25.29 -16.36 -44.27
N PRO A 15 26.21 -16.21 -45.25
CA PRO A 15 25.88 -15.95 -46.64
C PRO A 15 25.12 -17.09 -47.33
N ALA A 16 25.16 -18.30 -46.81
CA ALA A 16 24.36 -19.43 -47.31
C ALA A 16 22.88 -19.27 -46.91
N GLN A 17 22.63 -18.85 -45.71
CA GLN A 17 21.28 -18.55 -45.19
C GLN A 17 20.70 -17.31 -45.89
N GLN A 18 21.46 -16.27 -46.14
CA GLN A 18 20.99 -15.06 -46.84
C GLN A 18 20.45 -15.41 -48.24
N ARG A 19 21.08 -16.35 -48.97
CA ARG A 19 20.56 -16.79 -50.29
C ARG A 19 19.26 -17.56 -50.17
N TRP A 20 19.09 -18.38 -49.13
CA TRP A 20 17.85 -19.13 -48.90
C TRP A 20 16.71 -18.16 -48.52
N TRP A 21 16.98 -17.22 -47.61
CA TRP A 21 15.99 -16.19 -47.23
C TRP A 21 15.61 -15.27 -48.37
N GLY A 22 16.54 -14.91 -49.25
CA GLY A 22 16.25 -14.07 -50.42
C GLY A 22 15.36 -14.79 -51.47
N ALA A 23 15.46 -16.12 -51.54
CA ALA A 23 14.59 -16.93 -52.43
C ALA A 23 13.16 -17.09 -51.92
N HIS A 24 12.94 -16.84 -50.59
CA HIS A 24 11.65 -17.02 -49.89
C HIS A 24 11.22 -15.69 -49.24
N SER A 25 11.18 -14.60 -50.02
CA SER A 25 10.92 -13.24 -49.51
C SER A 25 9.63 -13.14 -48.66
N LEU A 26 8.54 -13.80 -49.09
CA LEU A 26 7.27 -13.84 -48.36
C LEU A 26 7.39 -14.47 -46.97
N THR A 27 8.19 -15.51 -46.82
CA THR A 27 8.39 -16.15 -45.51
C THR A 27 9.27 -15.29 -44.59
N THR A 28 10.28 -14.62 -45.16
CA THR A 28 11.17 -13.70 -44.44
C THR A 28 10.41 -12.49 -43.88
N ASP A 29 9.57 -11.87 -44.70
CA ASP A 29 8.74 -10.73 -44.31
C ASP A 29 7.74 -11.12 -43.21
N THR A 30 7.12 -12.30 -43.36
CA THR A 30 6.19 -12.80 -42.34
C THR A 30 6.86 -13.10 -41.01
N VAL A 31 8.01 -13.77 -41.03
CA VAL A 31 8.80 -14.10 -39.81
C VAL A 31 9.32 -12.85 -39.14
N SER A 32 9.86 -11.90 -39.92
CA SER A 32 10.37 -10.65 -39.34
C SER A 32 9.24 -9.78 -38.77
N GLY A 33 8.09 -9.70 -39.44
CA GLY A 33 6.90 -9.02 -38.94
C GLY A 33 6.36 -9.65 -37.65
N LEU A 34 6.34 -10.98 -37.57
CA LEU A 34 5.91 -11.70 -36.36
C LEU A 34 6.87 -11.50 -35.19
N LEU A 35 8.17 -11.44 -35.47
CA LEU A 35 9.21 -11.20 -34.48
C LEU A 35 9.16 -9.77 -33.94
N VAL A 36 8.96 -8.77 -34.79
CA VAL A 36 8.74 -7.37 -34.39
C VAL A 36 7.49 -7.25 -33.53
N LEU A 37 6.39 -7.89 -33.93
CA LEU A 37 5.14 -7.88 -33.17
C LEU A 37 5.32 -8.52 -31.80
N LEU A 38 6.00 -9.65 -31.70
CA LEU A 38 6.30 -10.34 -30.43
C LEU A 38 7.14 -9.47 -29.51
N ILE A 39 8.20 -8.84 -30.03
CA ILE A 39 9.04 -7.90 -29.24
C ILE A 39 8.20 -6.72 -28.75
N THR A 40 7.38 -6.15 -29.63
CA THR A 40 6.52 -5.01 -29.28
C THR A 40 5.56 -5.39 -28.17
N VAL A 41 4.87 -6.53 -28.28
CA VAL A 41 3.95 -7.03 -27.25
C VAL A 41 4.67 -7.26 -25.92
N LEU A 42 5.86 -7.87 -25.94
CA LEU A 42 6.65 -8.09 -24.71
C LEU A 42 7.07 -6.78 -24.06
N VAL A 43 7.56 -5.81 -24.85
CA VAL A 43 7.97 -4.49 -24.32
C VAL A 43 6.78 -3.72 -23.77
N VAL A 44 5.67 -3.68 -24.50
CA VAL A 44 4.44 -3.01 -24.05
C VAL A 44 3.91 -3.66 -22.78
N ASN A 45 3.84 -4.98 -22.73
CA ASN A 45 3.38 -5.70 -21.54
C ASN A 45 4.28 -5.45 -20.33
N GLN A 46 5.61 -5.39 -20.52
CA GLN A 46 6.55 -5.08 -19.46
C GLN A 46 6.42 -3.63 -18.96
N LEU A 47 6.18 -2.68 -19.87
CA LEU A 47 5.94 -1.28 -19.49
C LEU A 47 4.62 -1.12 -18.74
N LEU A 48 3.55 -1.77 -19.21
CA LEU A 48 2.25 -1.75 -18.54
C LEU A 48 2.31 -2.38 -17.15
N SER A 49 2.99 -3.52 -17.00
CA SER A 49 3.13 -4.18 -15.70
C SER A 49 3.91 -3.32 -14.69
N ARG A 50 4.96 -2.61 -15.13
CA ARG A 50 5.71 -1.66 -14.27
C ARG A 50 4.86 -0.47 -13.86
N ARG A 51 4.05 0.09 -14.77
CA ARG A 51 3.12 1.19 -14.43
C ARG A 51 2.06 0.74 -13.45
N GLN A 52 1.46 -0.43 -13.66
CA GLN A 52 0.46 -1.00 -12.75
C GLN A 52 1.05 -1.29 -11.37
N ALA A 53 2.28 -1.82 -11.29
CA ALA A 53 2.95 -2.06 -10.01
C ALA A 53 3.18 -0.76 -9.23
N ARG A 54 3.62 0.33 -9.90
CA ARG A 54 3.76 1.64 -9.26
C ARG A 54 2.43 2.21 -8.79
N GLN A 55 1.39 2.14 -9.61
CA GLN A 55 0.05 2.63 -9.24
C GLN A 55 -0.52 1.86 -8.03
N ARG A 56 -0.32 0.53 -7.98
CA ARG A 56 -0.70 -0.28 -6.81
C ARG A 56 0.08 0.13 -5.57
N GLY A 57 1.40 0.33 -5.67
CA GLY A 57 2.22 0.79 -4.55
C GLY A 57 1.76 2.14 -4.00
N HIS A 58 1.42 3.11 -4.87
CA HIS A 58 0.86 4.39 -4.43
C HIS A 58 -0.50 4.25 -3.75
N ALA A 59 -1.39 3.40 -4.27
CA ALA A 59 -2.70 3.16 -3.65
C ALA A 59 -2.56 2.52 -2.26
N VAL A 60 -1.68 1.51 -2.12
CA VAL A 60 -1.36 0.87 -0.84
C VAL A 60 -0.82 1.88 0.15
N ALA A 61 0.14 2.71 -0.27
CA ALA A 61 0.75 3.72 0.59
C ALA A 61 -0.26 4.80 1.03
N ALA A 62 -1.10 5.28 0.12
CA ALA A 62 -2.14 6.25 0.44
C ALA A 62 -3.14 5.68 1.45
N GLN A 63 -3.59 4.44 1.25
CA GLN A 63 -4.51 3.77 2.17
C GLN A 63 -3.90 3.55 3.55
N ALA A 64 -2.64 3.10 3.62
CA ALA A 64 -1.93 2.93 4.89
C ALA A 64 -1.78 4.26 5.64
N ALA A 65 -1.47 5.35 4.93
CA ALA A 65 -1.34 6.67 5.52
C ALA A 65 -2.67 7.20 6.09
N ILE A 66 -3.78 7.02 5.35
CA ILE A 66 -5.12 7.39 5.84
C ILE A 66 -5.46 6.58 7.10
N MET A 67 -5.21 5.26 7.11
CA MET A 67 -5.45 4.42 8.29
C MET A 67 -4.60 4.85 9.47
N ALA A 68 -3.31 5.13 9.28
CA ALA A 68 -2.42 5.58 10.35
C ALA A 68 -2.89 6.90 10.95
N ALA A 69 -3.27 7.87 10.11
CA ALA A 69 -3.77 9.16 10.55
C ALA A 69 -5.10 9.04 11.32
N GLN A 70 -6.04 8.24 10.82
CA GLN A 70 -7.31 8.01 11.52
C GLN A 70 -7.13 7.20 12.81
N GLY A 71 -6.23 6.21 12.82
CA GLY A 71 -5.87 5.47 14.02
C GLY A 71 -5.30 6.38 15.10
N ALA A 72 -4.38 7.28 14.76
CA ALA A 72 -3.82 8.24 15.70
C ALA A 72 -4.89 9.19 16.28
N ARG A 73 -5.80 9.71 15.43
CA ARG A 73 -6.90 10.57 15.88
C ARG A 73 -7.87 9.85 16.80
N ALA A 74 -8.30 8.64 16.42
CA ALA A 74 -9.20 7.83 17.23
C ALA A 74 -8.58 7.50 18.58
N THR A 75 -7.29 7.13 18.60
CA THR A 75 -6.57 6.85 19.83
C THR A 75 -6.49 8.09 20.73
N LYS A 76 -6.18 9.28 20.18
CA LYS A 76 -6.17 10.54 20.94
C LYS A 76 -7.51 10.81 21.60
N ALA A 77 -8.63 10.60 20.89
CA ALA A 77 -9.97 10.78 21.44
C ALA A 77 -10.29 9.76 22.55
N VAL A 78 -9.87 8.49 22.40
CA VAL A 78 -10.04 7.45 23.43
C VAL A 78 -9.17 7.75 24.67
N MET A 79 -7.94 8.24 24.48
CA MET A 79 -7.06 8.64 25.59
C MET A 79 -7.63 9.83 26.34
N ALA A 80 -8.12 10.86 25.65
CA ALA A 80 -8.78 11.99 26.29
C ALA A 80 -10.00 11.55 27.12
N LEU A 81 -10.75 10.54 26.65
CA LEU A 81 -11.85 9.95 27.43
C LEU A 81 -11.35 9.24 28.70
N ILE A 82 -10.23 8.50 28.63
CA ILE A 82 -9.61 7.84 29.79
C ILE A 82 -9.17 8.88 30.84
N ASP A 83 -8.56 9.97 30.37
CA ASP A 83 -8.06 11.06 31.22
C ASP A 83 -9.20 11.96 31.78
N GLY A 84 -10.43 11.67 31.41
CA GLY A 84 -11.62 12.44 31.83
C GLY A 84 -11.76 13.81 31.18
N SER A 85 -10.92 14.15 30.20
CA SER A 85 -10.95 15.42 29.46
C SER A 85 -11.75 15.37 28.15
N GLY A 86 -12.06 14.13 27.67
CA GLY A 86 -12.72 13.89 26.38
C GLY A 86 -14.20 13.57 26.48
N ASP A 87 -14.90 13.75 25.35
CA ASP A 87 -16.27 13.35 25.19
C ASP A 87 -16.38 11.91 24.66
N ARG A 88 -17.31 11.16 25.23
CA ARG A 88 -17.56 9.78 24.86
C ARG A 88 -18.09 9.65 23.42
N GLY A 89 -18.92 10.58 22.99
CA GLY A 89 -19.42 10.61 21.62
C GLY A 89 -18.27 10.72 20.63
N ALA A 90 -17.38 11.69 20.86
CA ALA A 90 -16.21 11.91 20.01
C ALA A 90 -15.27 10.68 19.97
N ALA A 91 -15.06 9.98 21.11
CA ALA A 91 -14.24 8.78 21.15
C ALA A 91 -14.90 7.60 20.38
N SER A 92 -16.21 7.43 20.53
CA SER A 92 -16.97 6.41 19.80
C SER A 92 -17.00 6.67 18.31
N ASP A 93 -17.25 7.91 17.89
CA ASP A 93 -17.27 8.32 16.47
C ASP A 93 -15.90 8.18 15.83
N GLY A 94 -14.84 8.56 16.53
CA GLY A 94 -13.46 8.37 16.10
C GLY A 94 -13.14 6.88 15.89
N PHE A 95 -13.52 6.03 16.81
CA PHE A 95 -13.35 4.58 16.70
C PHE A 95 -14.16 3.99 15.53
N GLN A 96 -15.43 4.35 15.38
CA GLN A 96 -16.26 3.88 14.27
C GLN A 96 -15.68 4.32 12.92
N THR A 97 -15.26 5.58 12.80
CA THR A 97 -14.61 6.09 11.59
C THR A 97 -13.33 5.30 11.27
N TYR A 98 -12.50 5.02 12.28
CA TYR A 98 -11.32 4.18 12.10
C TYR A 98 -11.66 2.77 11.61
N MET A 99 -12.65 2.12 12.21
CA MET A 99 -13.09 0.79 11.81
C MET A 99 -13.64 0.75 10.38
N MET A 100 -14.36 1.79 9.96
CA MET A 100 -14.83 1.94 8.56
C MET A 100 -13.65 2.08 7.58
N VAL A 101 -12.67 2.92 7.91
CA VAL A 101 -11.46 3.07 7.07
C VAL A 101 -10.67 1.77 6.99
N LEU A 102 -10.59 1.02 8.08
CA LEU A 102 -9.95 -0.29 8.14
C LEU A 102 -10.69 -1.31 7.26
N LEU A 103 -12.01 -1.37 7.36
CA LEU A 103 -12.83 -2.28 6.57
C LEU A 103 -12.71 -2.01 5.06
N VAL A 104 -12.80 -0.74 4.67
CA VAL A 104 -12.72 -0.33 3.26
C VAL A 104 -11.31 -0.52 2.69
N GLY A 105 -10.28 -0.27 3.49
CA GLY A 105 -8.90 -0.33 3.02
C GLY A 105 -8.26 -1.72 3.11
N ALA A 106 -8.78 -2.62 3.95
CA ALA A 106 -8.21 -3.96 4.13
C ALA A 106 -8.03 -4.75 2.81
N PRO A 107 -8.98 -4.75 1.85
CA PRO A 107 -8.83 -5.45 0.58
C PRO A 107 -7.65 -4.96 -0.28
N VAL A 108 -7.29 -3.68 -0.16
CA VAL A 108 -6.16 -3.09 -0.88
C VAL A 108 -4.83 -3.54 -0.27
N LEU A 109 -4.77 -3.63 1.05
CA LEU A 109 -3.55 -3.93 1.82
C LEU A 109 -3.25 -5.42 1.92
N ILE A 110 -4.27 -6.28 1.99
CA ILE A 110 -4.11 -7.72 2.22
C ILE A 110 -3.34 -8.42 1.09
N ASN A 111 -3.42 -7.89 -0.13
CA ASN A 111 -2.78 -8.45 -1.31
C ASN A 111 -1.30 -8.03 -1.46
N ASP A 112 -0.83 -7.09 -0.64
CA ASP A 112 0.55 -6.65 -0.63
C ASP A 112 1.29 -7.23 0.58
N PRO A 113 2.40 -7.97 0.37
CA PRO A 113 3.10 -8.65 1.47
C PRO A 113 3.71 -7.68 2.49
N VAL A 114 4.11 -6.48 2.05
CA VAL A 114 4.67 -5.44 2.94
C VAL A 114 3.57 -4.79 3.75
N ALA A 115 2.42 -4.53 3.13
CA ALA A 115 1.29 -3.89 3.79
C ALA A 115 0.50 -4.83 4.70
N ARG A 116 0.65 -6.15 4.57
CA ARG A 116 -0.04 -7.12 5.43
C ARG A 116 0.31 -6.94 6.90
N HIS A 117 1.59 -6.77 7.22
CA HIS A 117 2.03 -6.53 8.60
C HIS A 117 1.43 -5.22 9.16
N PHE A 118 1.39 -4.17 8.35
CA PHE A 118 0.71 -2.92 8.73
C PHE A 118 -0.79 -3.15 9.01
N LEU A 119 -1.48 -3.93 8.17
CA LEU A 119 -2.89 -4.26 8.36
C LEU A 119 -3.14 -5.02 9.67
N GLU A 120 -2.26 -5.97 10.02
CA GLU A 120 -2.31 -6.71 11.29
C GLU A 120 -2.19 -5.76 12.48
N GLN A 121 -1.25 -4.80 12.45
CA GLN A 121 -1.10 -3.80 13.49
C GLN A 121 -2.31 -2.84 13.56
N ALA A 122 -2.88 -2.48 12.41
CA ALA A 122 -4.08 -1.66 12.36
C ALA A 122 -5.29 -2.38 12.98
N GLN A 123 -5.45 -3.67 12.71
CA GLN A 123 -6.50 -4.49 13.33
C GLN A 123 -6.30 -4.63 14.84
N TYR A 124 -5.04 -4.84 15.27
CA TYR A 124 -4.70 -4.93 16.68
C TYR A 124 -5.04 -3.64 17.43
N LEU A 125 -4.68 -2.47 16.89
CA LEU A 125 -5.05 -1.17 17.45
C LEU A 125 -6.58 -1.01 17.57
N GLY A 126 -7.33 -1.39 16.52
CA GLY A 126 -8.80 -1.39 16.56
C GLY A 126 -9.36 -2.27 17.68
N GLY A 127 -8.80 -3.45 17.87
CA GLY A 127 -9.17 -4.37 18.94
C GLY A 127 -8.95 -3.77 20.33
N ILE A 128 -7.79 -3.16 20.58
CA ILE A 128 -7.47 -2.51 21.87
C ILE A 128 -8.40 -1.31 22.11
N MET A 129 -8.63 -0.45 21.12
CA MET A 129 -9.54 0.68 21.26
C MET A 129 -10.97 0.23 21.60
N GLY A 130 -11.47 -0.80 20.91
CA GLY A 130 -12.81 -1.36 21.19
C GLY A 130 -12.93 -1.94 22.59
N GLN A 131 -11.92 -2.69 23.05
CA GLN A 131 -11.89 -3.22 24.43
C GLN A 131 -11.81 -2.11 25.46
N THR A 132 -11.03 -1.07 25.20
CA THR A 132 -10.89 0.09 26.08
C THR A 132 -12.19 0.84 26.23
N LEU A 133 -12.88 1.15 25.11
CA LEU A 133 -14.20 1.80 25.15
C LEU A 133 -15.24 0.96 25.91
N ALA A 134 -15.24 -0.37 25.72
CA ALA A 134 -16.12 -1.28 26.44
C ALA A 134 -15.82 -1.34 27.95
N LYS A 135 -14.55 -1.21 28.37
CA LYS A 135 -14.16 -1.15 29.77
C LYS A 135 -14.54 0.17 30.42
N VAL A 136 -14.30 1.30 29.77
CA VAL A 136 -14.71 2.63 30.22
C VAL A 136 -16.24 2.68 30.44
N ASP A 137 -17.00 1.97 29.60
CA ASP A 137 -18.46 1.87 29.75
C ASP A 137 -18.92 1.09 30.98
N LYS A 138 -18.18 0.07 31.36
CA LYS A 138 -18.48 -0.80 32.51
C LYS A 138 -17.93 -0.29 33.83
N SER A 139 -16.85 0.49 33.79
CA SER A 139 -16.17 0.99 34.99
C SER A 139 -16.90 2.21 35.55
N LYS A 140 -17.93 1.96 36.35
CA LYS A 140 -18.46 2.99 37.28
C LYS A 140 -17.48 3.32 38.42
N HIS A 141 -16.38 2.59 38.53
CA HIS A 141 -15.33 2.73 39.55
C HIS A 141 -13.96 2.51 38.91
N GLY A 142 -13.25 3.57 38.58
CA GLY A 142 -11.82 3.82 38.63
C GLY A 142 -10.80 2.69 38.38
N GLU A 143 -11.13 1.65 37.62
CA GLU A 143 -10.13 0.72 37.14
C GLU A 143 -9.27 1.45 36.11
N ALA A 144 -8.01 1.69 36.44
CA ALA A 144 -7.07 2.38 35.57
C ALA A 144 -6.94 1.62 34.24
N VAL A 145 -7.67 2.09 33.23
CA VAL A 145 -7.50 1.62 31.86
C VAL A 145 -6.10 2.04 31.42
N ARG A 146 -5.26 1.06 31.07
CA ARG A 146 -3.86 1.31 30.73
C ARG A 146 -3.75 2.07 29.42
N SER A 147 -3.49 3.37 29.50
CA SER A 147 -3.13 4.21 28.35
C SER A 147 -1.86 3.72 27.65
N ASP A 148 -0.99 3.01 28.37
CA ASP A 148 0.28 2.50 27.85
C ASP A 148 0.08 1.51 26.69
N GLU A 149 -0.90 0.60 26.80
CA GLU A 149 -1.19 -0.38 25.74
C GLU A 149 -1.64 0.31 24.44
N LEU A 150 -2.42 1.39 24.53
CA LEU A 150 -2.85 2.17 23.37
C LEU A 150 -1.66 2.91 22.73
N ASN A 151 -0.81 3.52 23.54
CA ASN A 151 0.38 4.20 23.06
C ASN A 151 1.33 3.24 22.34
N ASP A 152 1.54 2.06 22.90
CA ASP A 152 2.40 1.05 22.30
C ASP A 152 1.80 0.51 20.98
N ALA A 153 0.49 0.30 20.91
CA ALA A 153 -0.16 -0.11 19.69
C ALA A 153 -0.06 0.95 18.57
N VAL A 154 -0.15 2.26 18.92
CA VAL A 154 0.08 3.35 17.95
C VAL A 154 1.52 3.37 17.47
N LYS A 155 2.50 3.20 18.35
CA LYS A 155 3.92 3.14 17.97
C LYS A 155 4.20 1.95 17.05
N GLN A 156 3.62 0.78 17.33
CA GLN A 156 3.72 -0.40 16.47
C GLN A 156 3.12 -0.15 15.09
N LEU A 157 1.94 0.48 15.03
CA LEU A 157 1.31 0.87 13.78
C LEU A 157 2.19 1.85 12.97
N GLN A 158 2.76 2.87 13.62
CA GLN A 158 3.66 3.82 12.98
C GLN A 158 4.94 3.14 12.47
N THR A 159 5.50 2.23 13.24
CA THR A 159 6.67 1.44 12.84
C THR A 159 6.36 0.56 11.63
N ALA A 160 5.20 -0.09 11.61
CA ALA A 160 4.75 -0.89 10.48
C ALA A 160 4.41 -0.05 9.23
N ALA A 161 4.02 1.22 9.39
CA ALA A 161 3.79 2.15 8.29
C ALA A 161 5.10 2.67 7.65
N ALA A 162 6.19 2.73 8.40
CA ALA A 162 7.45 3.32 7.98
C ALA A 162 7.99 2.80 6.63
N PRO A 163 7.97 1.48 6.31
CA PRO A 163 8.44 0.98 5.02
C PRO A 163 7.50 1.31 3.85
N ILE A 164 6.23 1.64 4.12
CA ILE A 164 5.19 1.90 3.11
C ILE A 164 5.14 3.39 2.74
N LEU A 165 5.35 4.28 3.70
CA LEU A 165 5.25 5.74 3.53
C LEU A 165 6.17 6.32 2.43
N PRO A 166 7.41 5.83 2.20
CA PRO A 166 8.25 6.31 1.10
C PRO A 166 7.66 6.08 -0.30
N LEU A 167 6.70 5.15 -0.43
CA LEU A 167 6.00 4.90 -1.69
C LEU A 167 4.93 5.95 -2.00
N LEU A 168 4.62 6.85 -1.06
CA LEU A 168 3.71 7.97 -1.28
C LEU A 168 4.32 8.97 -2.26
N SER A 169 3.47 9.48 -3.15
CA SER A 169 3.86 10.66 -3.94
C SER A 169 4.10 11.86 -2.99
N PRO A 170 5.04 12.76 -3.32
CA PRO A 170 5.33 13.93 -2.49
C PRO A 170 4.07 14.78 -2.20
N GLU A 171 3.19 14.93 -3.18
CA GLU A 171 1.94 15.69 -3.05
C GLU A 171 0.99 15.13 -1.97
N ILE A 172 0.87 13.78 -1.92
CA ILE A 172 0.03 13.10 -0.91
C ILE A 172 0.69 13.19 0.46
N ARG A 173 2.02 13.07 0.53
CA ARG A 173 2.78 13.19 1.77
C ARG A 173 2.58 14.58 2.40
N ASP A 174 2.72 15.65 1.61
CA ASP A 174 2.53 17.03 2.06
C ASP A 174 1.08 17.30 2.50
N SER A 175 0.11 16.66 1.84
CA SER A 175 -1.29 16.76 2.23
C SER A 175 -1.57 16.08 3.57
N ILE A 176 -0.99 14.91 3.82
CA ILE A 176 -1.15 14.19 5.08
C ILE A 176 -0.44 14.91 6.22
N GLN A 177 0.75 15.48 5.99
CA GLN A 177 1.45 16.30 6.99
C GLN A 177 0.64 17.54 7.37
N ARG A 178 0.02 18.22 6.40
CA ARG A 178 -0.88 19.36 6.69
C ARG A 178 -2.09 18.96 7.52
N ILE A 179 -2.69 17.81 7.23
CA ILE A 179 -3.83 17.31 8.01
C ILE A 179 -3.41 16.87 9.43
N GLY A 180 -2.18 16.34 9.58
CA GLY A 180 -1.61 15.96 10.88
C GLY A 180 -1.10 17.13 11.71
N GLY A 181 -0.55 18.18 11.07
CA GLY A 181 0.06 19.33 11.72
C GLY A 181 -0.94 20.38 12.25
N THR A 182 -2.18 20.38 11.80
CA THR A 182 -3.23 21.28 12.34
C THR A 182 -3.79 20.86 13.70
N ALA A 183 -3.18 19.85 14.34
CA ALA A 183 -3.61 19.37 15.66
C ALA A 183 -2.69 19.87 16.80
N GLU A 184 -1.69 20.71 16.51
CA GLU A 184 -0.75 21.27 17.53
C GLU A 184 -0.95 22.77 17.81
N GLU A 185 -1.99 23.41 17.27
CA GLU A 185 -2.47 24.73 17.71
C GLU A 185 -3.84 24.55 18.41
#